data_af80906abf82ff00d005a704b7a346ca
#
_entry.id   af80906abf82ff00d005a704b7a346ca
#
_cell.length_a   1.000
_cell.length_b   1.000
_cell.length_c   1.000
_cell.angle_alpha   90.00
_cell.angle_beta   90.00
_cell.angle_gamma   90.00
#
_symmetry.space_group_name_H-M   'P 1'
#
loop_
_entity.id
_entity.type
_entity.pdbx_description
1 polymer ?
#
loop_
_entity_poly.entity_id
_entity_poly.type
_entity_poly.pdbx_seq_one_letter_code
_entity_poly.pdbx_strand_id
1 'polypeptide(L)'
;MIDDKAKEIQAMFQKALGHCELTDNLMGVRYTKLSDNSCFSGLATALGCLVGDILDNRKAMECIAYNGRECATIIKAKGITPVECFGLCPTEDRVCFETKEELDQVIAYWTKVYTPFRAQKASMIQDLEKGRKCEINFINGKFVEEARKLGIETPFNDMIVKCVTEIQNGEYTLEEAWEKNLDRFEIPSL
;
A
#
# COMPACT_ATOMS: atom_id res chain seq x y z
N MET A 1 9.56 18.15 -17.29
CA MET A 1 10.37 19.41 -17.27
C MET A 1 9.60 20.45 -16.48
N ILE A 2 10.23 21.02 -15.46
CA ILE A 2 9.63 22.08 -14.63
C ILE A 2 9.85 23.40 -15.35
N ASP A 3 8.79 24.02 -15.84
CA ASP A 3 8.79 25.31 -16.51
C ASP A 3 8.34 26.45 -15.58
N ASP A 4 8.35 27.68 -16.09
CA ASP A 4 7.98 28.85 -15.28
C ASP A 4 6.49 28.85 -14.92
N LYS A 5 5.64 28.26 -15.75
CA LYS A 5 4.22 28.10 -15.44
C LYS A 5 4.00 27.12 -14.26
N ALA A 6 4.75 26.02 -14.22
CA ALA A 6 4.74 25.11 -13.08
C ALA A 6 5.15 25.79 -11.78
N LYS A 7 6.19 26.64 -11.82
CA LYS A 7 6.65 27.43 -10.66
C LYS A 7 5.61 28.44 -10.19
N GLU A 8 4.93 29.12 -11.13
CA GLU A 8 3.83 30.04 -10.82
C GLU A 8 2.69 29.31 -10.10
N ILE A 9 2.27 28.15 -10.63
CA ILE A 9 1.24 27.31 -10.04
C ILE A 9 1.67 26.80 -8.67
N GLN A 10 2.91 26.36 -8.51
CA GLN A 10 3.47 25.97 -7.22
C GLN A 10 3.32 27.08 -6.18
N ALA A 11 3.72 28.31 -6.54
CA ALA A 11 3.63 29.45 -5.63
C ALA A 11 2.20 29.73 -5.17
N MET A 12 1.21 29.55 -6.07
CA MET A 12 -0.21 29.69 -5.73
C MET A 12 -0.64 28.59 -4.73
N PHE A 13 -0.33 27.33 -5.00
CA PHE A 13 -0.65 26.21 -4.11
C PHE A 13 0.11 26.29 -2.77
N GLN A 14 1.38 26.69 -2.80
CA GLN A 14 2.16 26.91 -1.59
C GLN A 14 1.50 27.94 -0.67
N LYS A 15 1.00 29.04 -1.24
CA LYS A 15 0.30 30.08 -0.49
C LYS A 15 -1.05 29.60 0.06
N ALA A 16 -1.77 28.75 -0.68
CA ALA A 16 -3.11 28.28 -0.31
C ALA A 16 -3.08 27.11 0.68
N LEU A 17 -2.12 26.19 0.54
CA LEU A 17 -2.07 24.90 1.25
C LEU A 17 -0.89 24.82 2.24
N GLY A 18 0.02 25.79 2.25
CA GLY A 18 1.19 25.81 3.13
C GLY A 18 2.35 24.93 2.66
N HIS A 19 2.11 23.95 1.79
CA HIS A 19 3.13 23.06 1.24
C HIS A 19 2.77 22.62 -0.18
N CYS A 20 3.71 22.77 -1.11
CA CYS A 20 3.61 22.27 -2.47
C CYS A 20 5.00 22.10 -3.07
N GLU A 21 5.33 20.93 -3.52
CA GLU A 21 6.61 20.62 -4.17
C GLU A 21 6.44 20.38 -5.66
N LEU A 22 7.45 20.76 -6.43
CA LEU A 22 7.59 20.35 -7.82
C LEU A 22 8.49 19.13 -7.90
N THR A 23 8.15 18.23 -8.81
CA THR A 23 8.97 17.06 -9.09
C THR A 23 9.12 16.85 -10.60
N ASP A 24 10.29 16.45 -11.03
CA ASP A 24 10.55 15.92 -12.37
C ASP A 24 10.42 14.38 -12.43
N ASN A 25 10.24 13.76 -11.26
CA ASN A 25 10.00 12.31 -11.11
C ASN A 25 8.58 12.01 -10.62
N LEU A 26 7.57 12.42 -11.39
CA LEU A 26 6.16 12.18 -11.03
C LEU A 26 5.84 10.68 -10.89
N MET A 27 6.46 9.82 -11.70
CA MET A 27 6.23 8.38 -11.63
C MET A 27 6.74 7.79 -10.31
N GLY A 28 7.89 8.24 -9.82
CA GLY A 28 8.40 7.84 -8.52
C GLY A 28 7.44 8.20 -7.38
N VAL A 29 6.92 9.43 -7.37
CA VAL A 29 5.92 9.87 -6.38
C VAL A 29 4.65 9.02 -6.45
N ARG A 30 4.12 8.81 -7.67
CA ARG A 30 2.87 8.04 -7.86
C ARG A 30 3.01 6.58 -7.42
N TYR A 31 4.12 5.91 -7.74
CA TYR A 31 4.32 4.52 -7.36
C TYR A 31 4.63 4.37 -5.86
N THR A 32 5.31 5.34 -5.23
CA THR A 32 5.42 5.36 -3.76
C THR A 32 4.05 5.47 -3.11
N LYS A 33 3.21 6.42 -3.56
CA LYS A 33 1.85 6.55 -3.01
C LYS A 33 0.97 5.34 -3.32
N LEU A 34 1.14 4.71 -4.47
CA LEU A 34 0.42 3.49 -4.82
C LEU A 34 0.83 2.32 -3.91
N SER A 35 2.14 2.17 -3.62
CA SER A 35 2.66 1.17 -2.69
C SER A 35 2.13 1.39 -1.27
N ASP A 36 2.11 2.64 -0.80
CA ASP A 36 1.51 3.06 0.46
C ASP A 36 0.06 2.57 0.59
N ASN A 37 -0.77 2.92 -0.39
CA ASN A 37 -2.17 2.51 -0.41
C ASN A 37 -2.35 0.99 -0.56
N SER A 38 -1.52 0.34 -1.38
CA SER A 38 -1.56 -1.12 -1.56
C SER A 38 -1.30 -1.86 -0.25
N CYS A 39 -0.30 -1.42 0.52
CA CYS A 39 0.06 -2.06 1.77
C CYS A 39 -1.03 -1.84 2.84
N PHE A 40 -1.21 -0.63 3.31
CA PHE A 40 -2.09 -0.39 4.47
C PHE A 40 -3.56 -0.24 4.09
N SER A 41 -3.91 0.58 3.09
CA SER A 41 -5.33 0.73 2.73
C SER A 41 -5.90 -0.55 2.13
N GLY A 42 -5.11 -1.27 1.33
CA GLY A 42 -5.51 -2.56 0.75
C GLY A 42 -5.75 -3.61 1.83
N LEU A 43 -4.76 -3.86 2.69
CA LEU A 43 -4.88 -4.88 3.74
C LEU A 43 -5.93 -4.50 4.79
N ALA A 44 -5.99 -3.23 5.24
CA ALA A 44 -7.02 -2.77 6.16
C ALA A 44 -8.43 -3.02 5.62
N THR A 45 -8.64 -2.80 4.31
CA THR A 45 -9.92 -3.08 3.67
C THR A 45 -10.20 -4.58 3.57
N ALA A 46 -9.18 -5.38 3.22
CA ALA A 46 -9.31 -6.83 3.16
C ALA A 46 -9.60 -7.47 4.52
N LEU A 47 -9.18 -6.82 5.61
CA LEU A 47 -9.41 -7.28 6.99
C LEU A 47 -10.56 -6.53 7.71
N GLY A 48 -11.15 -5.50 7.10
CA GLY A 48 -12.23 -4.72 7.69
C GLY A 48 -11.83 -3.96 8.96
N CYS A 49 -10.59 -3.45 9.06
CA CYS A 49 -10.01 -2.95 10.29
C CYS A 49 -9.35 -1.57 10.15
N LEU A 50 -8.94 -0.97 11.25
CA LEU A 50 -8.12 0.24 11.28
C LEU A 50 -6.63 -0.09 11.11
N VAL A 51 -5.84 0.93 10.77
CA VAL A 51 -4.37 0.80 10.69
C VAL A 51 -3.78 0.29 12.01
N GLY A 52 -4.33 0.75 13.15
CA GLY A 52 -3.87 0.32 14.48
C GLY A 52 -3.99 -1.17 14.74
N ASP A 53 -5.06 -1.79 14.25
CA ASP A 53 -5.29 -3.22 14.42
C ASP A 53 -4.24 -4.06 13.66
N ILE A 54 -3.83 -3.59 12.47
CA ILE A 54 -2.72 -4.19 11.71
C ILE A 54 -1.41 -4.06 12.48
N LEU A 55 -1.10 -2.86 13.00
CA LEU A 55 0.14 -2.59 13.72
C LEU A 55 0.29 -3.43 15.00
N ASP A 56 -0.82 -3.82 15.62
CA ASP A 56 -0.84 -4.61 16.86
C ASP A 56 -0.84 -6.13 16.60
N ASN A 57 -0.92 -6.57 15.33
CA ASN A 57 -0.96 -7.97 14.97
C ASN A 57 0.27 -8.38 14.14
N ARG A 58 1.08 -9.29 14.66
CA ARG A 58 2.32 -9.74 14.01
C ARG A 58 2.07 -10.30 12.60
N LYS A 59 1.07 -11.17 12.42
CA LYS A 59 0.78 -11.79 11.12
C LYS A 59 0.33 -10.74 10.10
N ALA A 60 -0.50 -9.78 10.51
CA ALA A 60 -0.91 -8.68 9.64
C ALA A 60 0.28 -7.81 9.23
N MET A 61 1.22 -7.55 10.13
CA MET A 61 2.46 -6.82 9.81
C MET A 61 3.39 -7.62 8.88
N GLU A 62 3.44 -8.94 8.99
CA GLU A 62 4.13 -9.79 8.03
C GLU A 62 3.48 -9.68 6.65
N CYS A 63 2.13 -9.68 6.56
CA CYS A 63 1.43 -9.42 5.30
C CYS A 63 1.81 -8.06 4.68
N ILE A 64 1.92 -7.00 5.50
CA ILE A 64 2.41 -5.68 5.04
C ILE A 64 3.82 -5.79 4.47
N ALA A 65 4.73 -6.47 5.16
CA ALA A 65 6.12 -6.61 4.73
C ALA A 65 6.22 -7.36 3.39
N TYR A 66 5.53 -8.49 3.24
CA TYR A 66 5.50 -9.26 1.99
C TYR A 66 4.84 -8.49 0.85
N ASN A 67 3.71 -7.81 1.10
CA ASN A 67 3.06 -6.97 0.08
C ASN A 67 3.97 -5.80 -0.34
N GLY A 68 4.66 -5.16 0.61
CA GLY A 68 5.64 -4.11 0.33
C GLY A 68 6.81 -4.60 -0.52
N ARG A 69 7.31 -5.82 -0.27
CA ARG A 69 8.35 -6.48 -1.09
C ARG A 69 7.87 -6.71 -2.52
N GLU A 70 6.65 -7.20 -2.73
CA GLU A 70 6.07 -7.34 -4.06
C GLU A 70 6.01 -6.01 -4.80
N CYS A 71 5.52 -4.95 -4.13
CA CYS A 71 5.46 -3.60 -4.71
C CYS A 71 6.85 -3.09 -5.11
N ALA A 72 7.84 -3.20 -4.23
CA ALA A 72 9.21 -2.74 -4.49
C ALA A 72 9.86 -3.49 -5.66
N THR A 73 9.67 -4.81 -5.73
CA THR A 73 10.16 -5.65 -6.82
C THR A 73 9.59 -5.20 -8.17
N ILE A 74 8.28 -4.92 -8.23
CA ILE A 74 7.63 -4.44 -9.45
C ILE A 74 8.12 -3.04 -9.81
N ILE A 75 8.22 -2.13 -8.85
CA ILE A 75 8.71 -0.76 -9.05
C ILE A 75 10.11 -0.78 -9.67
N LYS A 76 11.01 -1.60 -9.12
CA LYS A 76 12.37 -1.79 -9.65
C LYS A 76 12.37 -2.40 -11.05
N ALA A 77 11.62 -3.47 -11.27
CA ALA A 77 11.53 -4.14 -12.57
C ALA A 77 11.02 -3.21 -13.68
N LYS A 78 10.22 -2.20 -13.31
CA LYS A 78 9.76 -1.13 -14.22
C LYS A 78 10.80 -0.01 -14.43
N GLY A 79 11.95 -0.05 -13.77
CA GLY A 79 12.95 1.01 -13.84
C GLY A 79 12.50 2.32 -13.21
N ILE A 80 11.55 2.28 -12.27
CA ILE A 80 11.05 3.47 -11.57
C ILE A 80 11.88 3.68 -10.31
N THR A 81 12.38 4.89 -10.10
CA THR A 81 13.03 5.32 -8.86
C THR A 81 11.98 5.89 -7.92
N PRO A 82 11.66 5.26 -6.77
CA PRO A 82 10.72 5.81 -5.81
C PRO A 82 11.18 7.16 -5.26
N VAL A 83 10.22 8.02 -4.91
CA VAL A 83 10.46 9.28 -4.21
C VAL A 83 9.83 9.18 -2.84
N GLU A 84 10.55 9.61 -1.80
CA GLU A 84 10.02 9.57 -0.44
C GLU A 84 8.74 10.41 -0.30
N CYS A 85 7.69 9.79 0.24
CA CYS A 85 6.41 10.44 0.52
C CYS A 85 5.96 10.05 1.93
N PHE A 86 5.69 11.03 2.79
CA PHE A 86 5.20 10.79 4.16
C PHE A 86 6.10 9.88 5.01
N GLY A 87 7.41 9.91 4.79
CA GLY A 87 8.38 9.05 5.47
C GLY A 87 8.52 7.64 4.87
N LEU A 88 7.73 7.32 3.85
CA LEU A 88 7.81 6.06 3.11
C LEU A 88 8.63 6.25 1.83
N CYS A 89 9.59 5.37 1.61
CA CYS A 89 10.28 5.18 0.33
C CYS A 89 10.47 3.67 0.11
N PRO A 90 9.63 3.01 -0.72
CA PRO A 90 9.62 1.57 -0.89
C PRO A 90 10.72 1.09 -1.84
N THR A 91 11.98 1.35 -1.49
CA THR A 91 13.14 0.80 -2.18
C THR A 91 13.45 -0.59 -1.67
N GLU A 92 14.10 -1.44 -2.48
CA GLU A 92 14.40 -2.82 -2.10
C GLU A 92 15.22 -2.91 -0.80
N ASP A 93 16.21 -2.04 -0.64
CA ASP A 93 17.05 -1.98 0.55
C ASP A 93 16.29 -1.64 1.84
N ARG A 94 15.07 -1.08 1.72
CA ARG A 94 14.22 -0.71 2.87
C ARG A 94 13.08 -1.67 3.15
N VAL A 95 12.58 -2.38 2.14
CA VAL A 95 11.36 -3.19 2.27
C VAL A 95 11.48 -4.62 1.76
N CYS A 96 12.62 -5.01 1.18
CA CYS A 96 12.91 -6.41 0.87
C CYS A 96 13.73 -7.07 1.98
N PHE A 97 13.57 -8.37 2.11
CA PHE A 97 14.21 -9.18 3.15
C PHE A 97 14.33 -10.63 2.67
N GLU A 98 15.33 -11.34 3.19
CA GLU A 98 15.56 -12.75 2.93
C GLU A 98 15.69 -13.57 4.23
N THR A 99 15.94 -12.87 5.36
CA THR A 99 16.07 -13.47 6.67
C THR A 99 14.99 -12.96 7.63
N LYS A 100 14.79 -13.68 8.73
CA LYS A 100 13.83 -13.29 9.78
C LYS A 100 14.24 -11.97 10.45
N GLU A 101 15.52 -11.76 10.65
CA GLU A 101 16.07 -10.54 11.23
C GLU A 101 15.81 -9.33 10.33
N GLU A 102 15.95 -9.49 9.01
CA GLU A 102 15.63 -8.44 8.05
C GLU A 102 14.12 -8.17 7.99
N LEU A 103 13.28 -9.22 8.03
CA LEU A 103 11.83 -9.07 8.14
C LEU A 103 11.45 -8.25 9.37
N ASP A 104 12.07 -8.50 10.52
CA ASP A 104 11.83 -7.73 11.74
C ASP A 104 12.23 -6.25 11.59
N GLN A 105 13.32 -5.96 10.88
CA GLN A 105 13.72 -4.59 10.55
C GLN A 105 12.72 -3.91 9.61
N VAL A 106 12.24 -4.61 8.60
CA VAL A 106 11.21 -4.11 7.67
C VAL A 106 9.90 -3.83 8.43
N ILE A 107 9.48 -4.73 9.32
CA ILE A 107 8.29 -4.51 10.16
C ILE A 107 8.48 -3.29 11.06
N ALA A 108 9.65 -3.12 11.66
CA ALA A 108 9.96 -1.94 12.48
C ALA A 108 9.92 -0.64 11.66
N TYR A 109 10.41 -0.67 10.42
CA TYR A 109 10.33 0.47 9.51
C TYR A 109 8.86 0.84 9.21
N TRP A 110 8.03 -0.12 8.80
CA TRP A 110 6.60 0.12 8.56
C TRP A 110 5.87 0.60 9.80
N THR A 111 6.15 0.00 10.96
CA THR A 111 5.57 0.42 12.25
C THR A 111 5.88 1.88 12.56
N LYS A 112 7.14 2.29 12.38
CA LYS A 112 7.57 3.68 12.59
C LYS A 112 6.81 4.66 11.69
N VAL A 113 6.67 4.34 10.40
CA VAL A 113 5.97 5.19 9.42
C VAL A 113 4.50 5.32 9.78
N TYR A 114 3.84 4.23 10.20
CA TYR A 114 2.38 4.20 10.34
C TYR A 114 1.85 4.42 11.77
N THR A 115 2.70 4.40 12.79
CA THR A 115 2.28 4.70 14.17
C THR A 115 1.47 6.00 14.31
N PRO A 116 1.80 7.11 13.62
CA PRO A 116 0.99 8.33 13.68
C PRO A 116 -0.42 8.19 13.08
N PHE A 117 -0.66 7.17 12.28
CA PHE A 117 -1.90 6.96 11.52
C PHE A 117 -2.77 5.83 12.08
N ARG A 118 -2.54 5.38 13.33
CA ARG A 118 -3.24 4.23 13.94
C ARG A 118 -4.77 4.31 13.86
N ALA A 119 -5.34 5.50 14.03
CA ALA A 119 -6.79 5.73 13.98
C ALA A 119 -7.35 5.86 12.55
N GLN A 120 -6.51 5.73 11.53
CA GLN A 120 -6.94 5.91 10.15
C GLN A 120 -7.80 4.73 9.69
N LYS A 121 -8.95 5.06 9.08
CA LYS A 121 -9.81 4.15 8.34
C LYS A 121 -9.56 4.33 6.85
N ALA A 122 -9.29 3.25 6.14
CA ALA A 122 -9.05 3.29 4.70
C ALA A 122 -10.26 3.88 3.92
N SER A 123 -9.98 4.65 2.87
CA SER A 123 -11.03 5.22 2.01
C SER A 123 -11.89 4.13 1.35
N MET A 124 -11.30 3.01 0.97
CA MET A 124 -12.02 1.88 0.39
C MET A 124 -13.03 1.26 1.37
N ILE A 125 -12.73 1.19 2.68
CA ILE A 125 -13.71 0.78 3.70
C ILE A 125 -14.89 1.75 3.69
N GLN A 126 -14.63 3.07 3.67
CA GLN A 126 -15.69 4.09 3.66
C GLN A 126 -16.57 4.01 2.40
N ASP A 127 -16.01 3.61 1.26
CA ASP A 127 -16.80 3.40 0.05
C ASP A 127 -17.68 2.14 0.16
N LEU A 128 -17.15 1.04 0.67
CA LEU A 128 -17.90 -0.20 0.90
C LEU A 128 -19.02 -0.02 1.93
N GLU A 129 -18.78 0.71 3.03
CA GLU A 129 -19.81 1.08 4.03
C GLU A 129 -20.96 1.89 3.42
N LYS A 130 -20.69 2.65 2.36
CA LYS A 130 -21.70 3.43 1.61
C LYS A 130 -22.32 2.66 0.45
N GLY A 131 -22.04 1.36 0.32
CA GLY A 131 -22.52 0.53 -0.78
C GLY A 131 -21.92 0.89 -2.14
N ARG A 132 -20.75 1.52 -2.18
CA ARG A 132 -20.07 1.91 -3.41
C ARG A 132 -18.98 0.90 -3.76
N LYS A 133 -18.71 0.74 -5.05
CA LYS A 133 -17.51 0.03 -5.51
C LYS A 133 -16.28 0.82 -5.14
N CYS A 134 -15.30 0.14 -4.55
CA CYS A 134 -14.03 0.74 -4.20
C CYS A 134 -12.99 0.59 -5.33
N GLU A 135 -11.85 1.26 -5.17
CA GLU A 135 -10.79 1.35 -6.17
C GLU A 135 -9.73 0.23 -6.07
N ILE A 136 -10.05 -0.91 -5.47
CA ILE A 136 -9.10 -2.03 -5.26
C ILE A 136 -8.37 -2.45 -6.53
N ASN A 137 -9.07 -2.49 -7.67
CA ASN A 137 -8.49 -2.86 -8.97
C ASN A 137 -7.48 -1.84 -9.50
N PHE A 138 -7.55 -0.59 -9.04
CA PHE A 138 -6.63 0.49 -9.43
C PHE A 138 -5.48 0.68 -8.42
N ILE A 139 -5.55 0.03 -7.27
CA ILE A 139 -4.51 0.03 -6.22
C ILE A 139 -3.74 -1.28 -6.28
N ASN A 140 -4.15 -2.30 -5.50
CA ASN A 140 -3.49 -3.62 -5.51
C ASN A 140 -3.60 -4.31 -6.88
N GLY A 141 -4.78 -4.24 -7.52
CA GLY A 141 -4.98 -4.78 -8.86
C GLY A 141 -4.05 -4.16 -9.91
N LYS A 142 -3.60 -2.92 -9.72
CA LYS A 142 -2.60 -2.31 -10.60
C LYS A 142 -1.22 -2.98 -10.47
N PHE A 143 -0.78 -3.31 -9.26
CA PHE A 143 0.44 -4.08 -9.07
C PHE A 143 0.32 -5.48 -9.67
N VAL A 144 -0.81 -6.17 -9.46
CA VAL A 144 -1.09 -7.48 -10.05
C VAL A 144 -1.02 -7.41 -11.59
N GLU A 145 -1.64 -6.40 -12.21
CA GLU A 145 -1.61 -6.20 -13.66
C GLU A 145 -0.17 -6.01 -14.20
N GLU A 146 0.60 -5.14 -13.55
CA GLU A 146 1.98 -4.86 -13.95
C GLU A 146 2.90 -6.07 -13.72
N ALA A 147 2.72 -6.78 -12.61
CA ALA A 147 3.46 -8.00 -12.27
C ALA A 147 3.25 -9.10 -13.34
N ARG A 148 2.02 -9.32 -13.78
CA ARG A 148 1.71 -10.30 -14.83
C ARG A 148 2.43 -10.00 -16.14
N LYS A 149 2.55 -8.70 -16.51
CA LYS A 149 3.31 -8.27 -17.70
C LYS A 149 4.81 -8.56 -17.58
N LEU A 150 5.32 -8.60 -16.35
CA LEU A 150 6.73 -8.81 -16.03
C LEU A 150 7.07 -10.26 -15.68
N GLY A 151 6.07 -11.15 -15.60
CA GLY A 151 6.24 -12.53 -15.14
C GLY A 151 6.58 -12.65 -13.66
N ILE A 152 6.14 -11.70 -12.83
CA ILE A 152 6.37 -11.65 -11.39
C ILE A 152 5.10 -12.13 -10.67
N GLU A 153 5.23 -12.99 -9.66
CA GLU A 153 4.12 -13.42 -8.82
C GLU A 153 3.84 -12.41 -7.70
N THR A 154 2.57 -12.23 -7.35
CA THR A 154 2.11 -11.28 -6.34
C THR A 154 1.06 -11.88 -5.41
N PRO A 155 1.38 -12.97 -4.69
CA PRO A 155 0.39 -13.70 -3.90
C PRO A 155 -0.31 -12.83 -2.85
N PHE A 156 0.36 -11.86 -2.25
CA PHE A 156 -0.24 -10.97 -1.25
C PHE A 156 -1.16 -9.93 -1.90
N ASN A 157 -0.73 -9.27 -2.97
CA ASN A 157 -1.61 -8.35 -3.71
C ASN A 157 -2.81 -9.08 -4.31
N ASP A 158 -2.62 -10.26 -4.89
CA ASP A 158 -3.71 -11.08 -5.45
C ASP A 158 -4.72 -11.46 -4.35
N MET A 159 -4.25 -11.88 -3.16
CA MET A 159 -5.13 -12.22 -2.04
C MET A 159 -5.90 -10.99 -1.53
N ILE A 160 -5.25 -9.84 -1.41
CA ILE A 160 -5.92 -8.58 -1.02
C ILE A 160 -7.03 -8.25 -2.02
N VAL A 161 -6.73 -8.28 -3.33
CA VAL A 161 -7.74 -8.02 -4.38
C VAL A 161 -8.91 -8.99 -4.26
N LYS A 162 -8.63 -10.27 -4.04
CA LYS A 162 -9.65 -11.31 -3.89
C LYS A 162 -10.54 -11.02 -2.68
N CYS A 163 -9.98 -10.82 -1.48
CA CYS A 163 -10.73 -10.56 -0.26
C CYS A 163 -11.63 -9.31 -0.39
N VAL A 164 -11.08 -8.19 -0.89
CA VAL A 164 -11.85 -6.96 -1.06
C VAL A 164 -12.95 -7.12 -2.10
N THR A 165 -12.71 -7.90 -3.16
CA THR A 165 -13.72 -8.18 -4.19
C THR A 165 -14.87 -9.03 -3.61
N GLU A 166 -14.57 -10.04 -2.79
CA GLU A 166 -15.56 -10.88 -2.11
C GLU A 166 -16.45 -10.02 -1.18
N ILE A 167 -15.85 -9.14 -0.37
CA ILE A 167 -16.60 -8.17 0.46
C ILE A 167 -17.50 -7.29 -0.41
N GLN A 168 -16.96 -6.72 -1.48
CA GLN A 168 -17.70 -5.86 -2.41
C GLN A 168 -18.86 -6.57 -3.09
N ASN A 169 -18.75 -7.87 -3.32
CA ASN A 169 -19.81 -8.70 -3.89
C ASN A 169 -20.84 -9.17 -2.85
N GLY A 170 -20.62 -8.87 -1.55
CA GLY A 170 -21.53 -9.23 -0.47
C GLY A 170 -21.42 -10.70 -0.04
N GLU A 171 -20.29 -11.36 -0.30
CA GLU A 171 -20.07 -12.75 0.15
C GLU A 171 -19.94 -12.82 1.68
N TYR A 172 -19.44 -11.75 2.31
CA TYR A 172 -19.40 -11.51 3.74
C TYR A 172 -19.23 -10.01 4.02
N THR A 173 -19.41 -9.60 5.27
CA THR A 173 -19.36 -8.18 5.68
C THR A 173 -17.96 -7.75 6.07
N LEU A 174 -17.75 -6.43 6.21
CA LEU A 174 -16.50 -5.86 6.72
C LEU A 174 -16.21 -6.30 8.16
N GLU A 175 -17.26 -6.47 8.99
CA GLU A 175 -17.13 -6.92 10.37
C GLU A 175 -16.64 -8.37 10.48
N GLU A 176 -17.00 -9.22 9.52
CA GLU A 176 -16.56 -10.62 9.45
C GLU A 176 -15.17 -10.79 8.83
N ALA A 177 -14.67 -9.75 8.15
CA ALA A 177 -13.51 -9.85 7.25
C ALA A 177 -12.22 -10.26 7.98
N TRP A 178 -11.99 -9.77 9.21
CA TRP A 178 -10.79 -10.13 9.97
C TRP A 178 -10.68 -11.64 10.21
N GLU A 179 -11.74 -12.23 10.75
CA GLU A 179 -11.77 -13.66 11.07
C GLU A 179 -11.72 -14.54 9.82
N LYS A 180 -12.35 -14.09 8.72
CA LYS A 180 -12.38 -14.84 7.48
C LYS A 180 -11.09 -14.75 6.67
N ASN A 181 -10.36 -13.65 6.75
CA ASN A 181 -9.33 -13.35 5.77
C ASN A 181 -7.89 -13.44 6.30
N LEU A 182 -7.62 -13.12 7.58
CA LEU A 182 -6.24 -13.07 8.07
C LEU A 182 -5.51 -14.39 7.88
N ASP A 183 -6.18 -15.53 8.10
CA ASP A 183 -5.56 -16.85 7.98
C ASP A 183 -5.42 -17.36 6.54
N ARG A 184 -6.01 -16.68 5.58
CA ARG A 184 -5.83 -16.99 4.14
C ARG A 184 -4.48 -16.50 3.61
N PHE A 185 -3.84 -15.59 4.31
CA PHE A 185 -2.48 -15.15 3.97
C PHE A 185 -1.48 -16.18 4.50
N GLU A 186 -0.89 -16.93 3.60
CA GLU A 186 0.15 -17.90 3.90
C GLU A 186 1.50 -17.17 3.97
N ILE A 187 2.07 -17.09 5.19
CA ILE A 187 3.38 -16.49 5.39
C ILE A 187 4.45 -17.53 5.05
N PRO A 188 5.30 -17.28 4.04
CA PRO A 188 6.38 -18.20 3.70
C PRO A 188 7.38 -18.35 4.86
N SER A 189 7.90 -19.55 5.04
CA SER A 189 9.03 -19.78 5.96
C SER A 189 10.29 -19.17 5.38
N LEU A 190 11.01 -18.38 6.18
CA LEU A 190 12.33 -17.82 5.90
C LEU A 190 13.43 -18.71 6.47
#